data_a5fd2c48d7085267e79cfa2057d28a78
#
_entry.id   a5fd2c48d7085267e79cfa2057d28a78
#
_cell.length_a   1.000
_cell.length_b   1.000
_cell.length_c   1.000
_cell.angle_alpha   90.00
_cell.angle_beta   90.00
_cell.angle_gamma   90.00
#
_symmetry.space_group_name_H-M   'P 1'
#
loop_
_entity.id
_entity.type
_entity.pdbx_description
1 polymer ?
#
loop_
_entity_poly.entity_id
_entity_poly.type
_entity_poly.pdbx_seq_one_letter_code
_entity_poly.pdbx_strand_id
1 'polypeptide(L)'
;MDEYIDVNRANWNSRVAHHEQGYALEQFRTDPAYLSEVVRFDRARLGSIEGLDVVHLQCHIGTDTLSLARLGARSVMGLDFSAPALAVAAQLAADCGASIEYVESELYGAVDALGAGRFDLVYTGIGALCWLPDINRWAQVVASLLRPGGRLFMREGHPMLWTLADPRPDGLLVVQYPYFETGGVHFSEQFSYVDHDEPLGSPDIIHFNHGLGQLITALMNAGMTLMAIEEHNSVPWNPLGDAMEEVEGGEFRLRNAPERLPATYTLQAVKLE
;
A
#
# COMPACT_ATOMS: atom_id res chain seq x y z
N MET A 1 -17.46 7.65 13.51
CA MET A 1 -16.24 7.77 12.69
C MET A 1 -15.32 6.55 12.88
N ASP A 2 -15.56 5.75 13.89
CA ASP A 2 -14.70 4.60 14.24
C ASP A 2 -15.16 3.26 13.62
N GLU A 3 -16.36 3.22 13.04
CA GLU A 3 -16.95 2.02 12.45
C GLU A 3 -16.10 1.43 11.31
N TYR A 4 -15.50 2.27 10.45
CA TYR A 4 -14.67 1.81 9.33
C TYR A 4 -13.41 1.07 9.82
N ILE A 5 -12.84 1.49 10.95
CA ILE A 5 -11.62 0.87 11.51
C ILE A 5 -11.94 -0.57 11.92
N ASP A 6 -13.01 -0.78 12.63
CA ASP A 6 -13.38 -2.11 13.15
C ASP A 6 -13.78 -3.05 12.01
N VAL A 7 -14.56 -2.57 11.03
CA VAL A 7 -14.94 -3.33 9.82
C VAL A 7 -13.70 -3.71 9.04
N ASN A 8 -12.86 -2.74 8.65
CA ASN A 8 -11.68 -2.99 7.84
C ASN A 8 -10.63 -3.82 8.58
N ARG A 9 -10.46 -3.62 9.91
CA ARG A 9 -9.56 -4.46 10.72
C ARG A 9 -10.02 -5.91 10.76
N ALA A 10 -11.32 -6.17 10.95
CA ALA A 10 -11.85 -7.53 10.95
C ALA A 10 -11.62 -8.21 9.59
N ASN A 11 -11.85 -7.49 8.49
CA ASN A 11 -11.59 -7.99 7.15
C ASN A 11 -10.09 -8.30 6.95
N TRP A 12 -9.18 -7.35 7.24
CA TRP A 12 -7.74 -7.55 7.09
C TRP A 12 -7.20 -8.67 7.98
N ASN A 13 -7.71 -8.81 9.21
CA ASN A 13 -7.37 -9.93 10.08
C ASN A 13 -7.78 -11.27 9.44
N SER A 14 -8.93 -11.34 8.76
CA SER A 14 -9.39 -12.56 8.11
C SER A 14 -8.60 -12.94 6.85
N ARG A 15 -7.90 -11.97 6.22
CA ARG A 15 -7.04 -12.19 5.05
C ARG A 15 -5.68 -12.79 5.39
N VAL A 16 -5.18 -12.62 6.62
CA VAL A 16 -3.79 -12.92 7.00
C VAL A 16 -3.36 -14.34 6.62
N ALA A 17 -4.16 -15.36 6.98
CA ALA A 17 -3.81 -16.75 6.71
C ALA A 17 -3.73 -17.07 5.20
N HIS A 18 -4.58 -16.46 4.38
CA HIS A 18 -4.55 -16.61 2.92
C HIS A 18 -3.34 -15.89 2.32
N HIS A 19 -3.04 -14.68 2.80
CA HIS A 19 -1.88 -13.92 2.35
C HIS A 19 -0.55 -14.55 2.76
N GLU A 20 -0.47 -15.18 3.94
CA GLU A 20 0.71 -15.94 4.35
C GLU A 20 1.02 -17.08 3.36
N GLN A 21 0.00 -17.71 2.78
CA GLN A 21 0.16 -18.74 1.76
C GLN A 21 0.45 -18.18 0.36
N GLY A 22 -0.15 -17.03 0.02
CA GLY A 22 -0.09 -16.44 -1.32
C GLY A 22 1.14 -15.57 -1.61
N TYR A 23 1.84 -15.06 -0.58
CA TYR A 23 2.90 -14.05 -0.75
C TYR A 23 4.31 -14.61 -0.88
N ALA A 24 4.46 -15.86 -1.29
CA ALA A 24 5.75 -16.48 -1.58
C ALA A 24 6.79 -16.34 -0.43
N LEU A 25 6.37 -16.44 0.84
CA LEU A 25 7.23 -16.23 2.02
C LEU A 25 8.45 -17.14 2.04
N GLU A 26 8.34 -18.34 1.45
CA GLU A 26 9.47 -19.29 1.36
C GLU A 26 10.62 -18.76 0.50
N GLN A 27 10.33 -17.95 -0.52
CA GLN A 27 11.37 -17.31 -1.32
C GLN A 27 12.16 -16.28 -0.50
N PHE A 28 11.48 -15.56 0.40
CA PHE A 28 12.18 -14.67 1.34
C PHE A 28 13.10 -15.43 2.30
N ARG A 29 12.71 -16.63 2.76
CA ARG A 29 13.50 -17.46 3.68
C ARG A 29 14.72 -18.08 3.00
N THR A 30 14.58 -18.48 1.74
CA THR A 30 15.60 -19.24 1.02
C THR A 30 16.55 -18.38 0.20
N ASP A 31 16.13 -17.19 -0.25
CA ASP A 31 16.96 -16.26 -1.02
C ASP A 31 17.10 -14.91 -0.29
N PRO A 32 18.27 -14.61 0.31
CA PRO A 32 18.51 -13.33 0.96
C PRO A 32 18.43 -12.09 0.05
N ALA A 33 18.54 -12.29 -1.28
CA ALA A 33 18.44 -11.22 -2.26
C ALA A 33 17.02 -11.01 -2.79
N TYR A 34 16.08 -11.91 -2.43
CA TYR A 34 14.70 -11.81 -2.90
C TYR A 34 14.01 -10.55 -2.35
N LEU A 35 13.34 -9.83 -3.23
CA LEU A 35 12.50 -8.67 -2.90
C LEU A 35 11.07 -8.96 -3.34
N SER A 36 10.09 -8.38 -2.66
CA SER A 36 8.70 -8.40 -3.11
C SER A 36 8.56 -7.81 -4.51
N GLU A 37 7.53 -8.20 -5.22
CA GLU A 37 7.27 -7.69 -6.57
C GLU A 37 6.98 -6.19 -6.55
N VAL A 38 6.29 -5.72 -5.54
CA VAL A 38 6.01 -4.30 -5.32
C VAL A 38 7.32 -3.51 -5.18
N VAL A 39 8.21 -3.91 -4.27
CA VAL A 39 9.47 -3.20 -4.06
C VAL A 39 10.43 -3.34 -5.25
N ARG A 40 10.38 -4.45 -5.98
CA ARG A 40 11.14 -4.60 -7.24
C ARG A 40 10.70 -3.58 -8.30
N PHE A 41 9.39 -3.39 -8.44
CA PHE A 41 8.83 -2.38 -9.34
C PHE A 41 9.24 -0.96 -8.91
N ASP A 42 9.14 -0.68 -7.61
CA ASP A 42 9.40 0.64 -7.05
C ASP A 42 10.88 1.02 -7.06
N ARG A 43 11.79 0.03 -7.01
CA ARG A 43 13.22 0.22 -6.76
C ARG A 43 13.90 1.28 -7.63
N ALA A 44 13.56 1.32 -8.92
CA ALA A 44 14.18 2.28 -9.86
C ALA A 44 13.79 3.73 -9.53
N ARG A 45 12.55 3.93 -9.03
CA ARG A 45 11.98 5.23 -8.68
C ARG A 45 12.30 5.63 -7.25
N LEU A 46 12.27 4.65 -6.35
CA LEU A 46 12.63 4.81 -4.95
C LEU A 46 14.07 5.31 -4.78
N GLY A 47 14.98 4.88 -5.66
CA GLY A 47 16.40 5.20 -5.57
C GLY A 47 17.08 4.54 -4.37
N SER A 48 18.26 5.02 -4.00
CA SER A 48 18.98 4.48 -2.83
C SER A 48 18.30 4.87 -1.53
N ILE A 49 18.14 3.88 -0.66
CA ILE A 49 17.70 4.04 0.73
C ILE A 49 18.76 3.56 1.72
N GLU A 50 19.97 3.28 1.21
CA GLU A 50 21.09 2.83 2.03
C GLU A 50 21.40 3.84 3.15
N GLY A 51 21.46 3.35 4.37
CA GLY A 51 21.76 4.16 5.55
C GLY A 51 20.60 5.05 6.04
N LEU A 52 19.41 4.99 5.45
CA LEU A 52 18.25 5.76 5.88
C LEU A 52 17.47 5.08 7.01
N ASP A 53 16.85 5.88 7.87
CA ASP A 53 15.81 5.43 8.80
C ASP A 53 14.46 5.46 8.08
N VAL A 54 13.83 4.31 7.96
CA VAL A 54 12.63 4.10 7.13
C VAL A 54 11.46 3.66 8.01
N VAL A 55 10.28 4.18 7.73
CA VAL A 55 9.01 3.62 8.23
C VAL A 55 8.13 3.20 7.05
N HIS A 56 7.59 1.99 7.13
CA HIS A 56 6.57 1.47 6.23
C HIS A 56 5.21 1.54 6.92
N LEU A 57 4.32 2.39 6.42
CA LEU A 57 2.96 2.56 6.94
C LEU A 57 2.01 1.54 6.30
N GLN A 58 1.12 0.95 7.11
CA GLN A 58 0.18 -0.09 6.69
C GLN A 58 0.90 -1.30 6.07
N CYS A 59 1.87 -1.83 6.82
CA CYS A 59 2.87 -2.78 6.31
C CYS A 59 2.38 -4.23 6.18
N HIS A 60 1.16 -4.54 6.63
CA HIS A 60 0.56 -5.87 6.56
C HIS A 60 1.49 -6.97 7.09
N ILE A 61 1.70 -8.09 6.36
CA ILE A 61 2.59 -9.20 6.75
C ILE A 61 4.07 -8.93 6.46
N GLY A 62 4.47 -7.69 6.16
CA GLY A 62 5.85 -7.21 6.22
C GLY A 62 6.78 -7.62 5.07
N THR A 63 6.30 -8.17 3.96
CA THR A 63 7.13 -8.56 2.82
C THR A 63 7.87 -7.38 2.18
N ASP A 64 7.18 -6.25 2.01
CA ASP A 64 7.79 -5.02 1.50
C ASP A 64 8.70 -4.40 2.55
N THR A 65 8.33 -4.44 3.83
CA THR A 65 9.17 -3.96 4.93
C THR A 65 10.51 -4.69 4.98
N LEU A 66 10.49 -6.02 4.86
CA LEU A 66 11.71 -6.83 4.78
C LEU A 66 12.52 -6.50 3.52
N SER A 67 11.84 -6.25 2.39
CA SER A 67 12.50 -5.84 1.15
C SER A 67 13.22 -4.51 1.30
N LEU A 68 12.63 -3.54 1.99
CA LEU A 68 13.29 -2.24 2.30
C LEU A 68 14.54 -2.44 3.18
N ALA A 69 14.49 -3.33 4.18
CA ALA A 69 15.67 -3.67 4.98
C ALA A 69 16.79 -4.28 4.11
N ARG A 70 16.45 -5.16 3.16
CA ARG A 70 17.38 -5.77 2.21
C ARG A 70 17.99 -4.78 1.21
N LEU A 71 17.33 -3.65 0.98
CA LEU A 71 17.88 -2.55 0.17
C LEU A 71 18.89 -1.67 0.92
N GLY A 72 19.27 -2.03 2.16
CA GLY A 72 20.33 -1.38 2.92
C GLY A 72 19.89 -0.23 3.81
N ALA A 73 18.61 -0.10 4.12
CA ALA A 73 18.15 0.85 5.13
C ALA A 73 18.88 0.61 6.47
N ARG A 74 19.24 1.71 7.19
CA ARG A 74 19.89 1.63 8.52
C ARG A 74 18.96 1.03 9.55
N SER A 75 17.71 1.47 9.55
CA SER A 75 16.64 0.91 10.36
C SER A 75 15.34 0.91 9.57
N VAL A 76 14.51 -0.10 9.82
CA VAL A 76 13.16 -0.17 9.24
C VAL A 76 12.17 -0.44 10.36
N MET A 77 11.10 0.33 10.38
CA MET A 77 9.93 0.09 11.23
C MET A 77 8.70 -0.16 10.34
N GLY A 78 7.88 -1.15 10.72
CA GLY A 78 6.59 -1.40 10.11
C GLY A 78 5.46 -1.01 11.06
N LEU A 79 4.43 -0.35 10.55
CA LEU A 79 3.23 -0.02 11.31
C LEU A 79 2.00 -0.59 10.62
N ASP A 80 1.17 -1.29 11.38
CA ASP A 80 -0.13 -1.79 10.91
C ASP A 80 -1.12 -1.89 12.08
N PHE A 81 -2.41 -1.88 11.78
CA PHE A 81 -3.46 -2.04 12.80
C PHE A 81 -3.86 -3.50 13.07
N SER A 82 -3.34 -4.44 12.26
CA SER A 82 -3.62 -5.87 12.34
C SER A 82 -2.54 -6.60 13.14
N ALA A 83 -2.82 -6.89 14.42
CA ALA A 83 -1.91 -7.68 15.25
C ALA A 83 -1.56 -9.05 14.65
N PRO A 84 -2.49 -9.82 14.03
CA PRO A 84 -2.14 -11.06 13.35
C PRO A 84 -1.17 -10.86 12.18
N ALA A 85 -1.35 -9.80 11.38
CA ALA A 85 -0.43 -9.50 10.27
C ALA A 85 0.97 -9.17 10.79
N LEU A 86 1.07 -8.36 11.83
CA LEU A 86 2.35 -8.02 12.45
C LEU A 86 3.05 -9.23 13.09
N ALA A 87 2.30 -10.21 13.61
CA ALA A 87 2.88 -11.45 14.11
C ALA A 87 3.55 -12.25 12.98
N VAL A 88 2.92 -12.36 11.81
CA VAL A 88 3.52 -12.98 10.61
C VAL A 88 4.74 -12.18 10.14
N ALA A 89 4.63 -10.85 10.09
CA ALA A 89 5.72 -9.97 9.69
C ALA A 89 6.96 -10.12 10.60
N ALA A 90 6.74 -10.17 11.91
CA ALA A 90 7.83 -10.35 12.89
C ALA A 90 8.48 -11.73 12.76
N GLN A 91 7.68 -12.78 12.53
CA GLN A 91 8.21 -14.13 12.32
C GLN A 91 9.01 -14.21 11.02
N LEU A 92 8.52 -13.64 9.93
CA LEU A 92 9.24 -13.59 8.66
C LEU A 92 10.58 -12.85 8.79
N ALA A 93 10.59 -11.70 9.46
CA ALA A 93 11.83 -10.97 9.71
C ALA A 93 12.83 -11.79 10.54
N ALA A 94 12.37 -12.47 11.59
CA ALA A 94 13.20 -13.34 12.42
C ALA A 94 13.76 -14.52 11.64
N ASP A 95 12.93 -15.21 10.84
CA ASP A 95 13.35 -16.33 9.98
C ASP A 95 14.44 -15.90 8.98
N CYS A 96 14.39 -14.66 8.52
CA CYS A 96 15.36 -14.07 7.59
C CYS A 96 16.54 -13.38 8.26
N GLY A 97 16.63 -13.39 9.61
CA GLY A 97 17.70 -12.75 10.35
C GLY A 97 17.70 -11.21 10.26
N ALA A 98 16.57 -10.60 9.92
CA ALA A 98 16.41 -9.16 9.80
C ALA A 98 15.94 -8.54 11.14
N SER A 99 16.55 -7.39 11.51
CA SER A 99 16.13 -6.63 12.70
C SER A 99 15.16 -5.53 12.26
N ILE A 100 13.86 -5.79 12.39
CA ILE A 100 12.77 -4.89 12.04
C ILE A 100 11.87 -4.74 13.26
N GLU A 101 11.51 -3.51 13.59
CA GLU A 101 10.54 -3.21 14.64
C GLU A 101 9.14 -3.07 14.02
N TYR A 102 8.16 -3.79 14.57
CA TYR A 102 6.76 -3.69 14.17
C TYR A 102 5.92 -3.10 15.27
N VAL A 103 5.08 -2.13 14.94
CA VAL A 103 4.25 -1.37 15.88
C VAL A 103 2.78 -1.49 15.50
N GLU A 104 1.97 -1.98 16.43
CA GLU A 104 0.53 -2.04 16.26
C GLU A 104 -0.08 -0.66 16.54
N SER A 105 -0.60 -0.03 15.49
CA SER A 105 -1.37 1.21 15.59
C SER A 105 -2.21 1.42 14.34
N GLU A 106 -3.36 2.08 14.52
CA GLU A 106 -4.04 2.67 13.37
C GLU A 106 -3.22 3.86 12.83
N LEU A 107 -3.38 4.16 11.54
CA LEU A 107 -2.50 5.11 10.86
C LEU A 107 -2.49 6.51 11.51
N TYR A 108 -3.67 7.01 11.91
CA TYR A 108 -3.77 8.37 12.46
C TYR A 108 -3.19 8.49 13.87
N GLY A 109 -2.89 7.37 14.54
CA GLY A 109 -2.13 7.29 15.79
C GLY A 109 -0.62 7.12 15.60
N ALA A 110 -0.13 7.04 14.36
CA ALA A 110 1.26 6.70 14.05
C ALA A 110 2.29 7.67 14.68
N VAL A 111 1.97 8.97 14.75
CA VAL A 111 2.89 9.97 15.33
C VAL A 111 3.08 9.74 16.84
N ASP A 112 2.02 9.40 17.57
CA ASP A 112 2.08 9.09 19.00
C ASP A 112 2.82 7.77 19.25
N ALA A 113 2.61 6.78 18.38
CA ALA A 113 3.23 5.46 18.50
C ALA A 113 4.72 5.45 18.13
N LEU A 114 5.11 6.20 17.11
CA LEU A 114 6.44 6.14 16.50
C LEU A 114 7.33 7.34 16.86
N GLY A 115 6.74 8.47 17.23
CA GLY A 115 7.44 9.75 17.48
C GLY A 115 7.60 10.60 16.20
N ALA A 116 7.50 11.91 16.37
CA ALA A 116 7.66 12.88 15.29
C ALA A 116 9.12 13.09 14.89
N GLY A 117 9.35 13.43 13.61
CA GLY A 117 10.64 13.88 13.09
C GLY A 117 11.75 12.82 13.12
N ARG A 118 11.41 11.54 13.02
CA ARG A 118 12.36 10.42 13.18
C ARG A 118 12.92 9.87 11.89
N PHE A 119 12.15 9.94 10.80
CA PHE A 119 12.43 9.14 9.61
C PHE A 119 12.97 9.98 8.45
N ASP A 120 13.91 9.40 7.70
CA ASP A 120 14.40 9.92 6.42
C ASP A 120 13.41 9.61 5.31
N LEU A 121 12.73 8.45 5.41
CA LEU A 121 11.79 7.96 4.43
C LEU A 121 10.52 7.44 5.12
N VAL A 122 9.38 7.95 4.70
CA VAL A 122 8.08 7.28 4.86
C VAL A 122 7.79 6.55 3.55
N TYR A 123 7.58 5.25 3.64
CA TYR A 123 7.18 4.40 2.53
C TYR A 123 5.73 3.96 2.73
N THR A 124 4.92 4.06 1.69
CA THR A 124 3.55 3.54 1.65
C THR A 124 3.44 2.65 0.42
N GLY A 125 3.20 1.36 0.66
CA GLY A 125 2.98 0.37 -0.40
C GLY A 125 1.61 0.54 -1.06
N ILE A 126 1.37 -0.23 -2.11
CA ILE A 126 0.17 -0.12 -2.92
C ILE A 126 -1.08 -0.66 -2.18
N GLY A 127 -2.22 0.01 -2.38
CA GLY A 127 -3.50 -0.38 -1.80
C GLY A 127 -3.67 0.04 -0.34
N ALA A 128 -3.08 1.17 0.06
CA ALA A 128 -3.11 1.68 1.42
C ALA A 128 -4.14 2.81 1.63
N LEU A 129 -4.21 3.79 0.72
CA LEU A 129 -5.03 4.99 0.91
C LEU A 129 -6.52 4.71 0.82
N CYS A 130 -6.91 3.68 0.09
CA CYS A 130 -8.31 3.30 -0.05
C CYS A 130 -8.97 2.81 1.26
N TRP A 131 -8.21 2.59 2.32
CA TRP A 131 -8.67 2.21 3.65
C TRP A 131 -8.83 3.39 4.61
N LEU A 132 -8.54 4.61 4.17
CA LEU A 132 -8.44 5.80 5.01
C LEU A 132 -9.48 6.85 4.60
N PRO A 133 -10.33 7.33 5.53
CA PRO A 133 -11.37 8.32 5.20
C PRO A 133 -10.83 9.74 5.03
N ASP A 134 -9.69 10.10 5.65
CA ASP A 134 -9.19 11.48 5.70
C ASP A 134 -7.75 11.58 5.19
N ILE A 135 -7.64 11.92 3.90
CA ILE A 135 -6.35 12.08 3.23
C ILE A 135 -5.55 13.31 3.75
N ASN A 136 -6.24 14.33 4.28
CA ASN A 136 -5.53 15.50 4.85
C ASN A 136 -4.85 15.10 6.15
N ARG A 137 -5.53 14.34 7.01
CA ARG A 137 -4.93 13.81 8.24
C ARG A 137 -3.81 12.83 7.96
N TRP A 138 -3.95 11.96 6.93
CA TRP A 138 -2.86 11.09 6.46
C TRP A 138 -1.63 11.91 6.06
N ALA A 139 -1.78 12.95 5.24
CA ALA A 139 -0.67 13.80 4.81
C ALA A 139 0.02 14.49 5.99
N GLN A 140 -0.74 14.93 7.00
CA GLN A 140 -0.18 15.50 8.24
C GLN A 140 0.62 14.46 9.03
N VAL A 141 0.17 13.21 9.13
CA VAL A 141 0.90 12.11 9.76
C VAL A 141 2.22 11.88 9.05
N VAL A 142 2.20 11.74 7.72
CA VAL A 142 3.41 11.57 6.89
C VAL A 142 4.42 12.69 7.14
N ALA A 143 3.97 13.94 7.03
CA ALA A 143 4.83 15.10 7.25
C ALA A 143 5.39 15.17 8.68
N SER A 144 4.58 14.76 9.68
CA SER A 144 5.00 14.77 11.09
C SER A 144 6.04 13.70 11.40
N LEU A 145 5.96 12.53 10.79
CA LEU A 145 6.93 11.44 10.97
C LEU A 145 8.29 11.76 10.36
N LEU A 146 8.30 12.50 9.25
CA LEU A 146 9.53 12.88 8.54
C LEU A 146 10.32 13.94 9.29
N ARG A 147 11.64 13.78 9.33
CA ARG A 147 12.56 14.87 9.71
C ARG A 147 12.64 15.92 8.59
N PRO A 148 13.12 17.14 8.86
CA PRO A 148 13.47 18.10 7.80
C PRO A 148 14.40 17.44 6.75
N GLY A 149 14.11 17.65 5.47
CA GLY A 149 14.79 16.99 4.36
C GLY A 149 14.37 15.53 4.09
N GLY A 150 13.55 14.93 4.95
CA GLY A 150 13.00 13.59 4.75
C GLY A 150 11.95 13.55 3.66
N ARG A 151 11.71 12.39 3.06
CA ARG A 151 10.81 12.23 1.92
C ARG A 151 9.77 11.13 2.09
N LEU A 152 8.65 11.32 1.42
CA LEU A 152 7.66 10.28 1.14
C LEU A 152 8.00 9.61 -0.19
N PHE A 153 7.93 8.29 -0.23
CA PHE A 153 7.73 7.51 -1.44
C PHE A 153 6.47 6.68 -1.28
N MET A 154 5.60 6.72 -2.27
CA MET A 154 4.42 5.88 -2.30
C MET A 154 4.15 5.36 -3.71
N ARG A 155 3.59 4.15 -3.78
CA ARG A 155 2.86 3.63 -4.92
C ARG A 155 1.44 3.35 -4.50
N GLU A 156 0.45 3.69 -5.34
CA GLU A 156 -0.96 3.46 -5.00
C GLU A 156 -1.77 3.08 -6.25
N GLY A 157 -2.89 2.40 -6.03
CA GLY A 157 -3.90 2.19 -7.06
C GLY A 157 -4.44 3.51 -7.57
N HIS A 158 -4.54 3.64 -8.90
CA HIS A 158 -5.01 4.90 -9.47
C HIS A 158 -6.50 5.11 -9.14
N PRO A 159 -6.93 6.31 -8.71
CA PRO A 159 -8.33 6.56 -8.35
C PRO A 159 -9.31 6.30 -9.49
N MET A 160 -8.89 6.34 -10.74
CA MET A 160 -9.72 5.91 -11.88
C MET A 160 -9.99 4.40 -11.89
N LEU A 161 -9.02 3.58 -11.48
CA LEU A 161 -9.23 2.13 -11.38
C LEU A 161 -10.36 1.80 -10.39
N TRP A 162 -10.38 2.47 -9.25
CA TRP A 162 -11.39 2.29 -8.21
C TRP A 162 -12.79 2.78 -8.59
N THR A 163 -12.93 3.53 -9.68
CA THR A 163 -14.25 3.96 -10.18
C THR A 163 -14.93 2.93 -11.05
N LEU A 164 -14.21 1.90 -11.50
CA LEU A 164 -14.72 0.97 -12.49
C LEU A 164 -15.65 -0.08 -11.86
N ALA A 165 -16.69 -0.42 -12.58
CA ALA A 165 -17.55 -1.56 -12.28
C ALA A 165 -16.79 -2.88 -12.47
N ASP A 166 -17.32 -3.95 -11.88
CA ASP A 166 -16.85 -5.31 -12.13
C ASP A 166 -16.75 -5.61 -13.64
N PRO A 167 -15.85 -6.54 -14.03
CA PRO A 167 -15.66 -6.92 -15.42
C PRO A 167 -16.96 -7.31 -16.12
N ARG A 168 -17.18 -6.75 -17.30
CA ARG A 168 -18.38 -6.96 -18.10
C ARG A 168 -18.13 -7.90 -19.29
N PRO A 169 -19.09 -8.78 -19.63
CA PRO A 169 -18.95 -9.67 -20.79
C PRO A 169 -18.78 -8.95 -22.14
N ASP A 170 -19.24 -7.68 -22.24
CA ASP A 170 -19.09 -6.85 -23.43
C ASP A 170 -17.73 -6.15 -23.55
N GLY A 171 -16.86 -6.30 -22.53
CA GLY A 171 -15.51 -5.72 -22.46
C GLY A 171 -15.47 -4.20 -22.28
N LEU A 172 -16.61 -3.58 -21.95
CA LEU A 172 -16.65 -2.14 -21.66
C LEU A 172 -16.18 -1.87 -20.23
N LEU A 173 -15.36 -0.83 -20.08
CA LEU A 173 -15.01 -0.25 -18.79
C LEU A 173 -16.06 0.80 -18.44
N VAL A 174 -16.77 0.60 -17.34
CA VAL A 174 -17.88 1.47 -16.93
C VAL A 174 -17.53 2.14 -15.61
N VAL A 175 -17.55 3.46 -15.60
CA VAL A 175 -17.45 4.25 -14.36
C VAL A 175 -18.74 4.09 -13.57
N GLN A 176 -18.67 3.47 -12.41
CA GLN A 176 -19.81 3.17 -11.53
C GLN A 176 -19.65 3.80 -10.15
N TYR A 177 -18.44 3.81 -9.62
CA TYR A 177 -18.17 4.28 -8.28
C TYR A 177 -17.62 5.72 -8.28
N PRO A 178 -17.75 6.45 -7.16
CA PRO A 178 -17.28 7.84 -7.08
C PRO A 178 -15.77 7.95 -7.28
N TYR A 179 -15.34 8.90 -8.11
CA TYR A 179 -13.95 9.36 -8.16
C TYR A 179 -13.63 10.31 -6.99
N PHE A 180 -14.58 11.16 -6.65
CA PHE A 180 -14.46 12.11 -5.53
C PHE A 180 -15.00 11.45 -4.27
N GLU A 181 -14.22 11.53 -3.18
CA GLU A 181 -14.60 10.93 -1.90
C GLU A 181 -15.94 11.47 -1.38
N THR A 182 -16.83 10.56 -0.96
CA THR A 182 -18.22 10.83 -0.56
C THR A 182 -18.59 10.24 0.79
N GLY A 183 -17.63 9.77 1.61
CA GLY A 183 -17.87 9.14 2.91
C GLY A 183 -17.66 7.62 2.90
N GLY A 184 -17.01 7.12 1.86
CA GLY A 184 -16.72 5.70 1.67
C GLY A 184 -17.84 4.92 0.94
N VAL A 185 -17.46 3.80 0.35
CA VAL A 185 -18.35 2.84 -0.30
C VAL A 185 -18.25 1.51 0.42
N HIS A 186 -19.38 0.92 0.78
CA HIS A 186 -19.44 -0.38 1.42
C HIS A 186 -19.47 -1.49 0.38
N PHE A 187 -18.58 -2.49 0.57
CA PHE A 187 -18.55 -3.71 -0.23
C PHE A 187 -18.58 -4.93 0.68
N SER A 188 -18.95 -6.08 0.12
CA SER A 188 -18.82 -7.39 0.76
C SER A 188 -18.07 -8.31 -0.19
N GLU A 189 -16.79 -8.55 0.11
CA GLU A 189 -15.86 -9.32 -0.71
C GLU A 189 -15.64 -10.69 -0.06
N GLN A 190 -16.13 -11.75 -0.70
CA GLN A 190 -15.97 -13.11 -0.18
C GLN A 190 -14.54 -13.65 -0.33
N PHE A 191 -13.76 -13.12 -1.27
CA PHE A 191 -12.41 -13.57 -1.57
C PHE A 191 -11.43 -12.40 -1.62
N SER A 192 -10.18 -12.69 -1.30
CA SER A 192 -9.07 -11.75 -1.45
C SER A 192 -8.52 -11.80 -2.87
N TYR A 193 -7.55 -10.92 -3.17
CA TYR A 193 -6.82 -10.89 -4.44
C TYR A 193 -5.72 -11.97 -4.57
N VAL A 194 -5.46 -12.74 -3.52
CA VAL A 194 -4.65 -13.96 -3.60
C VAL A 194 -5.57 -15.17 -3.82
N ASP A 195 -5.06 -16.18 -4.50
CA ASP A 195 -5.82 -17.41 -4.72
C ASP A 195 -6.08 -18.17 -3.41
N HIS A 196 -7.34 -18.44 -3.11
CA HIS A 196 -7.75 -19.28 -1.99
C HIS A 196 -9.17 -19.82 -2.21
N ASP A 197 -9.44 -21.01 -1.65
CA ASP A 197 -10.72 -21.72 -1.84
C ASP A 197 -11.77 -21.37 -0.77
N GLU A 198 -11.35 -20.96 0.44
CA GLU A 198 -12.27 -20.69 1.55
C GLU A 198 -12.64 -19.19 1.58
N PRO A 199 -13.93 -18.85 1.77
CA PRO A 199 -14.36 -17.46 1.91
C PRO A 199 -13.72 -16.77 3.13
N LEU A 200 -13.54 -15.46 3.03
CA LEU A 200 -13.09 -14.63 4.15
C LEU A 200 -14.06 -14.70 5.33
N GLY A 201 -13.54 -14.80 6.54
CA GLY A 201 -14.34 -14.83 7.77
C GLY A 201 -15.05 -13.50 8.08
N SER A 202 -14.58 -12.39 7.49
CA SER A 202 -15.14 -11.04 7.61
C SER A 202 -15.10 -10.37 6.25
N PRO A 203 -16.15 -10.53 5.40
CA PRO A 203 -16.14 -10.08 4.03
C PRO A 203 -16.40 -8.58 3.84
N ASP A 204 -16.96 -7.90 4.84
CA ASP A 204 -17.39 -6.51 4.72
C ASP A 204 -16.20 -5.56 4.79
N ILE A 205 -16.19 -4.55 3.91
CA ILE A 205 -15.19 -3.49 3.84
C ILE A 205 -15.84 -2.12 3.60
N ILE A 206 -15.14 -1.09 4.00
CA ILE A 206 -15.47 0.30 3.66
C ILE A 206 -14.26 0.88 2.91
N HIS A 207 -14.48 1.24 1.66
CA HIS A 207 -13.45 1.67 0.72
C HIS A 207 -13.61 3.15 0.39
N PHE A 208 -12.52 3.90 0.44
CA PHE A 208 -12.47 5.33 0.17
C PHE A 208 -11.69 5.59 -1.11
N ASN A 209 -12.09 6.59 -1.90
CA ASN A 209 -11.38 6.92 -3.12
C ASN A 209 -10.92 8.39 -3.09
N HIS A 210 -9.60 8.59 -3.20
CA HIS A 210 -8.99 9.90 -3.13
C HIS A 210 -8.39 10.29 -4.48
N GLY A 211 -9.00 11.28 -5.15
CA GLY A 211 -8.50 11.78 -6.43
C GLY A 211 -7.09 12.38 -6.31
N LEU A 212 -6.28 12.29 -7.38
CA LEU A 212 -4.90 12.78 -7.39
C LEU A 212 -4.80 14.26 -6.99
N GLY A 213 -5.73 15.11 -7.45
CA GLY A 213 -5.75 16.52 -7.06
C GLY A 213 -5.95 16.72 -5.57
N GLN A 214 -6.81 15.93 -4.93
CA GLN A 214 -7.03 15.97 -3.48
C GLN A 214 -5.79 15.51 -2.72
N LEU A 215 -5.18 14.41 -3.12
CA LEU A 215 -3.96 13.88 -2.50
C LEU A 215 -2.79 14.87 -2.57
N ILE A 216 -2.52 15.42 -3.76
CA ILE A 216 -1.44 16.38 -3.96
C ILE A 216 -1.67 17.64 -3.11
N THR A 217 -2.91 18.14 -3.10
CA THR A 217 -3.28 19.32 -2.29
C THR A 217 -3.10 19.04 -0.79
N ALA A 218 -3.47 17.83 -0.32
CA ALA A 218 -3.29 17.44 1.08
C ALA A 218 -1.80 17.43 1.49
N LEU A 219 -0.93 16.87 0.65
CA LEU A 219 0.52 16.88 0.90
C LEU A 219 1.09 18.30 0.92
N MET A 220 0.70 19.17 -0.04
CA MET A 220 1.14 20.56 -0.08
C MET A 220 0.67 21.32 1.18
N ASN A 221 -0.57 21.12 1.61
CA ASN A 221 -1.12 21.75 2.83
C ASN A 221 -0.43 21.25 4.10
N ALA A 222 0.12 20.03 4.08
CA ALA A 222 0.94 19.48 5.16
C ALA A 222 2.41 19.96 5.13
N GLY A 223 2.78 20.87 4.21
CA GLY A 223 4.13 21.43 4.09
C GLY A 223 5.09 20.54 3.29
N MET A 224 4.57 19.60 2.52
CA MET A 224 5.37 18.77 1.63
C MET A 224 5.50 19.41 0.24
N THR A 225 6.65 19.27 -0.39
CA THR A 225 6.88 19.67 -1.78
C THR A 225 6.90 18.44 -2.67
N LEU A 226 6.03 18.42 -3.69
CA LEU A 226 5.99 17.34 -4.68
C LEU A 226 7.28 17.34 -5.49
N MET A 227 7.93 16.17 -5.57
CA MET A 227 9.17 15.95 -6.33
C MET A 227 8.91 15.20 -7.64
N ALA A 228 8.03 14.22 -7.62
CA ALA A 228 7.68 13.42 -8.78
C ALA A 228 6.28 12.82 -8.63
N ILE A 229 5.62 12.65 -9.75
CA ILE A 229 4.45 11.79 -9.91
C ILE A 229 4.55 11.11 -11.29
N GLU A 230 4.32 9.81 -11.32
CA GLU A 230 4.33 9.01 -12.54
C GLU A 230 3.14 8.06 -12.51
N GLU A 231 2.32 8.07 -13.55
CA GLU A 231 1.19 7.16 -13.71
C GLU A 231 1.61 5.93 -14.52
N HIS A 232 1.09 4.76 -14.14
CA HIS A 232 1.40 3.48 -14.76
C HIS A 232 0.14 2.80 -15.25
N ASN A 233 0.25 2.07 -16.36
CA ASN A 233 -0.86 1.30 -16.93
C ASN A 233 -0.95 -0.13 -16.42
N SER A 234 -0.23 -0.45 -15.33
CA SER A 234 -0.22 -1.77 -14.70
C SER A 234 -0.46 -1.71 -13.20
N VAL A 235 -0.82 -2.85 -12.61
CA VAL A 235 -1.14 -3.04 -11.19
C VAL A 235 -0.75 -4.47 -10.78
N PRO A 236 -0.25 -4.73 -9.53
CA PRO A 236 0.28 -6.03 -9.14
C PRO A 236 -0.79 -7.08 -8.75
N TRP A 237 -2.03 -6.91 -9.16
CA TRP A 237 -3.12 -7.91 -9.07
C TRP A 237 -4.04 -7.75 -10.28
N ASN A 238 -4.96 -8.68 -10.46
CA ASN A 238 -5.91 -8.65 -11.59
C ASN A 238 -7.30 -8.13 -11.16
N PRO A 239 -7.56 -6.81 -11.18
CA PRO A 239 -8.85 -6.25 -10.75
C PRO A 239 -9.95 -6.37 -11.79
N LEU A 240 -9.65 -6.66 -13.07
CA LEU A 240 -10.60 -6.65 -14.18
C LEU A 240 -10.67 -7.99 -14.93
N GLY A 241 -10.21 -9.08 -14.30
CA GLY A 241 -10.36 -10.45 -14.81
C GLY A 241 -9.82 -10.62 -16.25
N ASP A 242 -10.64 -11.19 -17.14
CA ASP A 242 -10.25 -11.49 -18.53
C ASP A 242 -9.91 -10.26 -19.38
N ALA A 243 -10.28 -9.06 -18.93
CA ALA A 243 -9.91 -7.83 -19.63
C ALA A 243 -8.43 -7.48 -19.46
N MET A 244 -7.73 -8.12 -18.51
CA MET A 244 -6.31 -7.90 -18.27
C MET A 244 -5.45 -9.07 -18.74
N GLU A 245 -4.17 -8.81 -18.89
CA GLU A 245 -3.11 -9.80 -19.11
C GLU A 245 -2.00 -9.58 -18.10
N GLU A 246 -1.40 -10.67 -17.65
CA GLU A 246 -0.18 -10.63 -16.88
C GLU A 246 1.00 -10.24 -17.76
N VAL A 247 1.87 -9.39 -17.23
CA VAL A 247 3.11 -8.95 -17.87
C VAL A 247 4.30 -9.19 -16.97
N GLU A 248 5.49 -8.87 -17.43
CA GLU A 248 6.73 -9.06 -16.66
C GLU A 248 6.64 -8.41 -15.27
N GLY A 249 7.16 -9.12 -14.25
CA GLY A 249 7.22 -8.63 -12.87
C GLY A 249 5.96 -8.86 -12.02
N GLY A 250 5.04 -9.72 -12.46
CA GLY A 250 3.80 -9.99 -11.73
C GLY A 250 2.76 -8.87 -11.85
N GLU A 251 2.90 -8.02 -12.86
CA GLU A 251 1.99 -6.91 -13.12
C GLU A 251 0.89 -7.30 -14.10
N PHE A 252 -0.28 -6.69 -13.95
CA PHE A 252 -1.44 -6.85 -14.85
C PHE A 252 -1.78 -5.52 -15.51
N ARG A 253 -2.10 -5.57 -16.79
CA ARG A 253 -2.57 -4.40 -17.56
C ARG A 253 -3.73 -4.78 -18.48
N LEU A 254 -4.44 -3.78 -19.00
CA LEU A 254 -5.45 -4.05 -20.02
C LEU A 254 -4.82 -4.76 -21.22
N ARG A 255 -5.42 -5.88 -21.62
CA ARG A 255 -5.02 -6.67 -22.80
C ARG A 255 -5.11 -5.88 -24.10
N ASN A 256 -6.16 -5.09 -24.24
CA ASN A 256 -6.42 -4.28 -25.41
C ASN A 256 -6.29 -2.80 -25.06
N ALA A 257 -5.42 -2.08 -25.79
CA ALA A 257 -5.18 -0.65 -25.63
C ALA A 257 -4.88 -0.26 -24.15
N PRO A 258 -3.76 -0.77 -23.57
CA PRO A 258 -3.40 -0.55 -22.16
C PRO A 258 -3.23 0.93 -21.80
N GLU A 259 -2.97 1.78 -22.79
CA GLU A 259 -2.86 3.23 -22.62
C GLU A 259 -4.20 3.93 -22.25
N ARG A 260 -5.32 3.23 -22.27
CA ARG A 260 -6.63 3.80 -21.92
C ARG A 260 -6.88 3.96 -20.44
N LEU A 261 -6.15 3.22 -19.61
CA LEU A 261 -6.39 3.17 -18.16
C LEU A 261 -5.10 3.39 -17.38
N PRO A 262 -5.00 4.47 -16.62
CA PRO A 262 -4.00 4.54 -15.56
C PRO A 262 -4.42 3.58 -14.44
N ALA A 263 -3.59 2.60 -14.14
CA ALA A 263 -3.91 1.55 -13.16
C ALA A 263 -3.28 1.82 -11.79
N THR A 264 -2.07 2.36 -11.77
CA THR A 264 -1.36 2.79 -10.55
C THR A 264 -0.63 4.10 -10.78
N TYR A 265 -0.09 4.67 -9.70
CA TYR A 265 0.85 5.79 -9.78
C TYR A 265 1.89 5.69 -8.67
N THR A 266 3.08 6.23 -8.92
CA THR A 266 4.07 6.50 -7.89
C THR A 266 4.16 7.99 -7.64
N LEU A 267 4.35 8.39 -6.37
CA LEU A 267 4.48 9.77 -5.97
C LEU A 267 5.62 9.94 -4.97
N GLN A 268 6.39 11.01 -5.14
CA GLN A 268 7.42 11.41 -4.18
C GLN A 268 7.22 12.86 -3.76
N ALA A 269 7.35 13.11 -2.47
CA ALA A 269 7.31 14.44 -1.89
C ALA A 269 8.37 14.58 -0.79
N VAL A 270 8.94 15.76 -0.63
CA VAL A 270 9.95 16.06 0.39
C VAL A 270 9.41 17.06 1.40
N LYS A 271 9.75 16.87 2.67
CA LYS A 271 9.54 17.87 3.73
C LYS A 271 10.73 18.81 3.70
N LEU A 272 10.48 20.08 3.34
CA LEU A 272 11.53 21.10 3.38
C LEU A 272 11.98 21.41 4.82
N GLU A 273 13.16 22.05 4.95
CA GLU A 273 13.72 22.49 6.23
C GLU A 273 12.86 23.56 6.93
#